data_6c395c79278f5286f04ac9c8a2c1bb78
#
_entry.id   6c395c79278f5286f04ac9c8a2c1bb78
#
_cell.length_a   1.000
_cell.length_b   1.000
_cell.length_c   1.000
_cell.angle_alpha   90.00
_cell.angle_beta   90.00
_cell.angle_gamma   90.00
#
_symmetry.space_group_name_H-M   'P 1'
#
loop_
_entity.id
_entity.type
_entity.pdbx_description
1 polymer ?
#
loop_
_entity_poly.entity_id
_entity_poly.type
_entity_poly.pdbx_seq_one_letter_code
_entity_poly.pdbx_strand_id
1 'polypeptide(L)'
;IGSGFGGIAAALRLRAKGHDVSLVEKHNDLGGRARVFERNGFKFDGGPTVITAPHLIYELFEIFNKDPSNYIKINPLDIWYRFVFEDGFSFDYSGNENLMRDQIEKISKKDLNGYIKLVDFTKKIFDKGFTELSDVPFNKPLFMMRQLPSLLSLKSYKSVYSLVSSYVKNEKLRRMLSMHPLLVGGNPFTTTSIYGLILYLEKKWGIHYSM
;
A
#
# COMPACT_ATOMS: atom_id res chain seq x y z
N ILE A 1 -24.53 -0.77 3.96
CA ILE A 1 -24.48 0.30 4.95
C ILE A 1 -23.06 0.83 5.05
N GLY A 2 -22.92 2.16 5.05
CA GLY A 2 -21.64 2.86 5.08
C GLY A 2 -21.11 3.23 3.70
N SER A 3 -20.69 4.50 3.54
CA SER A 3 -20.20 5.09 2.28
C SER A 3 -18.67 5.24 2.23
N GLY A 4 -17.94 4.39 2.95
CA GLY A 4 -16.50 4.24 2.75
C GLY A 4 -16.19 3.55 1.41
N PHE A 5 -14.91 3.48 0.99
CA PHE A 5 -14.51 2.85 -0.28
C PHE A 5 -15.11 1.46 -0.49
N GLY A 6 -15.11 0.61 0.55
CA GLY A 6 -15.68 -0.74 0.45
C GLY A 6 -17.19 -0.74 0.19
N GLY A 7 -17.94 0.13 0.87
CA GLY A 7 -19.39 0.26 0.67
C GLY A 7 -19.74 0.80 -0.71
N ILE A 8 -19.02 1.82 -1.16
CA ILE A 8 -19.18 2.40 -2.51
C ILE A 8 -18.84 1.36 -3.58
N ALA A 9 -17.69 0.69 -3.47
CA ALA A 9 -17.28 -0.33 -4.43
C ALA A 9 -18.26 -1.50 -4.50
N ALA A 10 -18.78 -1.97 -3.36
CA ALA A 10 -19.80 -3.03 -3.30
C ALA A 10 -21.11 -2.57 -3.96
N ALA A 11 -21.57 -1.36 -3.65
CA ALA A 11 -22.79 -0.80 -4.23
C ALA A 11 -22.69 -0.68 -5.75
N LEU A 12 -21.57 -0.15 -6.26
CA LEU A 12 -21.34 -0.01 -7.71
C LEU A 12 -21.30 -1.38 -8.40
N ARG A 13 -20.57 -2.35 -7.87
CA ARG A 13 -20.49 -3.71 -8.46
C ARG A 13 -21.84 -4.45 -8.43
N LEU A 14 -22.63 -4.30 -7.36
CA LEU A 14 -23.97 -4.87 -7.29
C LEU A 14 -24.90 -4.20 -8.31
N ARG A 15 -24.83 -2.87 -8.44
CA ARG A 15 -25.62 -2.14 -9.44
C ARG A 15 -25.26 -2.55 -10.87
N ALA A 16 -23.98 -2.75 -11.16
CA ALA A 16 -23.53 -3.24 -12.48
C ALA A 16 -24.03 -4.65 -12.80
N LYS A 17 -24.34 -5.46 -11.77
CA LYS A 17 -24.96 -6.78 -11.90
C LYS A 17 -26.50 -6.72 -12.00
N GLY A 18 -27.09 -5.53 -12.06
CA GLY A 18 -28.52 -5.33 -12.22
C GLY A 18 -29.33 -5.32 -10.91
N HIS A 19 -28.69 -5.38 -9.75
CA HIS A 19 -29.40 -5.28 -8.48
C HIS A 19 -29.89 -3.85 -8.23
N ASP A 20 -31.03 -3.72 -7.57
CA ASP A 20 -31.45 -2.46 -6.98
C ASP A 20 -30.70 -2.24 -5.66
N VAL A 21 -30.01 -1.10 -5.53
CA VAL A 21 -29.06 -0.86 -4.46
C VAL A 21 -29.35 0.46 -3.77
N SER A 22 -29.54 0.42 -2.46
CA SER A 22 -29.60 1.59 -1.58
C SER A 22 -28.36 1.65 -0.70
N LEU A 23 -27.65 2.77 -0.72
CA LEU A 23 -26.50 3.04 0.14
C LEU A 23 -26.93 3.97 1.29
N VAL A 24 -26.83 3.48 2.53
CA VAL A 24 -27.22 4.23 3.73
C VAL A 24 -25.97 4.63 4.50
N GLU A 25 -25.83 5.92 4.76
CA GLU A 25 -24.72 6.52 5.52
C GLU A 25 -25.27 7.28 6.76
N LYS A 26 -24.59 7.14 7.91
CA LYS A 26 -25.03 7.81 9.15
C LYS A 26 -24.53 9.26 9.27
N HIS A 27 -23.49 9.60 8.53
CA HIS A 27 -22.91 10.96 8.52
C HIS A 27 -23.43 11.74 7.30
N ASN A 28 -23.36 13.05 7.37
CA ASN A 28 -23.69 13.91 6.23
C ASN A 28 -22.61 13.86 5.13
N ASP A 29 -21.41 13.43 5.47
CA ASP A 29 -20.27 13.36 4.57
C ASP A 29 -20.03 11.90 4.15
N LEU A 30 -19.74 11.70 2.86
CA LEU A 30 -19.36 10.41 2.30
C LEU A 30 -17.86 10.14 2.48
N GLY A 31 -17.44 8.90 2.21
CA GLY A 31 -16.01 8.52 2.17
C GLY A 31 -15.51 7.75 3.39
N GLY A 32 -16.27 7.72 4.49
CA GLY A 32 -15.90 6.97 5.69
C GLY A 32 -14.56 7.45 6.29
N ARG A 33 -13.56 6.58 6.34
CA ARG A 33 -12.22 6.93 6.82
C ARG A 33 -11.40 7.78 5.84
N ALA A 34 -11.83 7.87 4.59
CA ALA A 34 -11.20 8.70 3.56
C ALA A 34 -11.99 10.00 3.29
N ARG A 35 -12.90 10.37 4.19
CA ARG A 35 -13.64 11.64 4.08
C ARG A 35 -12.72 12.83 4.29
N VAL A 36 -13.11 13.97 3.72
CA VAL A 36 -12.45 15.25 3.93
C VAL A 36 -13.21 16.03 4.99
N PHE A 37 -12.51 16.63 5.93
CA PHE A 37 -13.08 17.54 6.92
C PHE A 37 -12.84 18.97 6.47
N GLU A 38 -13.86 19.80 6.53
CA GLU A 38 -13.73 21.24 6.30
C GLU A 38 -13.98 21.99 7.61
N ARG A 39 -13.03 22.84 8.00
CA ARG A 39 -13.15 23.67 9.18
C ARG A 39 -12.50 25.03 8.94
N ASN A 40 -13.27 26.10 9.16
CA ASN A 40 -12.80 27.50 8.99
C ASN A 40 -12.17 27.78 7.61
N GLY A 41 -12.71 27.17 6.54
CA GLY A 41 -12.20 27.30 5.18
C GLY A 41 -10.97 26.43 4.84
N PHE A 42 -10.48 25.66 5.80
CA PHE A 42 -9.40 24.69 5.59
C PHE A 42 -9.96 23.29 5.37
N LYS A 43 -9.38 22.55 4.42
CA LYS A 43 -9.69 21.14 4.12
C LYS A 43 -8.62 20.24 4.71
N PHE A 44 -9.06 19.17 5.39
CA PHE A 44 -8.19 18.19 6.02
C PHE A 44 -8.62 16.79 5.57
N ASP A 45 -7.69 16.04 5.01
CA ASP A 45 -7.91 14.64 4.70
C ASP A 45 -8.03 13.84 6.01
N GLY A 46 -9.11 13.09 6.15
CA GLY A 46 -9.39 12.28 7.34
C GLY A 46 -8.73 10.92 7.36
N GLY A 47 -7.99 10.59 6.32
CA GLY A 47 -7.41 9.27 6.12
C GLY A 47 -6.29 9.23 5.10
N PRO A 48 -6.22 8.16 4.29
CA PRO A 48 -5.12 7.98 3.35
C PRO A 48 -5.06 9.10 2.31
N THR A 49 -3.87 9.69 2.16
CA THR A 49 -3.58 10.74 1.17
C THR A 49 -2.85 10.19 -0.05
N VAL A 50 -2.31 8.97 0.05
CA VAL A 50 -1.57 8.32 -1.02
C VAL A 50 -2.38 7.19 -1.65
N ILE A 51 -2.28 7.06 -2.98
CA ILE A 51 -2.94 6.03 -3.76
C ILE A 51 -1.86 5.16 -4.41
N THR A 52 -1.84 3.87 -4.06
CA THR A 52 -0.83 2.91 -4.53
C THR A 52 -1.35 1.94 -5.59
N ALA A 53 -2.68 1.88 -5.79
CA ALA A 53 -3.33 1.00 -6.75
C ALA A 53 -4.47 1.72 -7.49
N PRO A 54 -4.17 2.75 -8.30
CA PRO A 54 -5.18 3.60 -8.95
C PRO A 54 -6.12 2.81 -9.88
N HIS A 55 -5.65 1.74 -10.49
CA HIS A 55 -6.44 0.87 -11.36
C HIS A 55 -7.68 0.29 -10.65
N LEU A 56 -7.62 0.02 -9.33
CA LEU A 56 -8.78 -0.45 -8.57
C LEU A 56 -9.87 0.62 -8.44
N ILE A 57 -9.51 1.89 -8.52
CA ILE A 57 -10.46 3.00 -8.54
C ILE A 57 -11.00 3.15 -9.96
N TYR A 58 -10.14 3.12 -10.97
CA TYR A 58 -10.52 3.26 -12.38
C TYR A 58 -11.49 2.18 -12.82
N GLU A 59 -11.29 0.93 -12.42
CA GLU A 59 -12.20 -0.19 -12.67
C GLU A 59 -13.65 0.13 -12.29
N LEU A 60 -13.89 0.88 -11.21
CA LEU A 60 -15.24 1.23 -10.76
C LEU A 60 -15.96 2.20 -11.72
N PHE A 61 -15.24 2.95 -12.52
CA PHE A 61 -15.81 3.78 -13.60
C PHE A 61 -15.97 2.96 -14.88
N GLU A 62 -15.00 2.13 -15.20
CA GLU A 62 -14.97 1.30 -16.41
C GLU A 62 -16.15 0.32 -16.49
N ILE A 63 -16.57 -0.27 -15.36
CA ILE A 63 -17.73 -1.16 -15.31
C ILE A 63 -19.06 -0.46 -15.71
N PHE A 64 -19.08 0.87 -15.75
CA PHE A 64 -20.19 1.68 -16.24
C PHE A 64 -19.89 2.40 -17.58
N ASN A 65 -18.84 2.00 -18.28
CA ASN A 65 -18.35 2.63 -19.50
C ASN A 65 -18.10 4.15 -19.32
N LYS A 66 -17.57 4.53 -18.14
CA LYS A 66 -17.20 5.91 -17.81
C LYS A 66 -15.69 6.07 -17.86
N ASP A 67 -15.23 7.16 -18.47
CA ASP A 67 -13.81 7.52 -18.41
C ASP A 67 -13.50 8.15 -17.03
N PRO A 68 -12.63 7.53 -16.22
CA PRO A 68 -12.26 8.06 -14.91
C PRO A 68 -11.73 9.48 -14.94
N SER A 69 -11.02 9.89 -16.00
CA SER A 69 -10.40 11.20 -16.14
C SER A 69 -11.38 12.37 -16.11
N ASN A 70 -12.66 12.11 -16.44
CA ASN A 70 -13.73 13.09 -16.36
C ASN A 70 -14.25 13.36 -14.94
N TYR A 71 -13.84 12.54 -13.95
CA TYR A 71 -14.34 12.57 -12.57
C TYR A 71 -13.27 12.78 -11.53
N ILE A 72 -12.09 12.20 -11.74
CA ILE A 72 -10.98 12.23 -10.79
C ILE A 72 -9.67 12.48 -11.52
N LYS A 73 -8.78 13.21 -10.85
CA LYS A 73 -7.42 13.42 -11.34
C LYS A 73 -6.44 12.80 -10.35
N ILE A 74 -5.80 11.72 -10.77
CA ILE A 74 -4.79 11.00 -9.98
C ILE A 74 -3.44 11.22 -10.65
N ASN A 75 -2.50 11.84 -9.92
CA ASN A 75 -1.19 12.21 -10.44
C ASN A 75 -0.10 11.35 -9.78
N PRO A 76 0.85 10.81 -10.56
CA PRO A 76 1.99 10.11 -10.02
C PRO A 76 2.95 11.06 -9.29
N LEU A 77 3.65 10.53 -8.28
CA LEU A 77 4.73 11.21 -7.60
C LEU A 77 6.09 10.66 -8.07
N ASP A 78 7.04 11.55 -8.35
CA ASP A 78 8.43 11.17 -8.66
C ASP A 78 9.19 10.75 -7.40
N ILE A 79 9.06 11.54 -6.34
CA ILE A 79 9.57 11.23 -5.00
C ILE A 79 8.38 10.86 -4.15
N TRP A 80 8.39 9.62 -3.67
CA TRP A 80 7.29 9.08 -2.88
C TRP A 80 7.35 9.49 -1.43
N TYR A 81 8.56 9.38 -0.82
CA TYR A 81 8.81 9.77 0.55
C TYR A 81 10.18 10.43 0.65
N ARG A 82 10.29 11.49 1.44
CA ARG A 82 11.57 12.04 1.85
C ARG A 82 11.79 11.73 3.33
N PHE A 83 12.82 10.94 3.61
CA PHE A 83 13.25 10.66 4.96
C PHE A 83 14.31 11.69 5.36
N VAL A 84 14.10 12.33 6.51
CA VAL A 84 15.06 13.26 7.10
C VAL A 84 15.47 12.72 8.47
N PHE A 85 16.77 12.58 8.68
CA PHE A 85 17.33 12.06 9.90
C PHE A 85 17.85 13.19 10.79
N GLU A 86 18.02 12.91 12.09
CA GLU A 86 18.45 13.89 13.10
C GLU A 86 19.82 14.52 12.78
N ASP A 87 20.69 13.80 12.08
CA ASP A 87 22.01 14.27 11.64
C ASP A 87 21.94 15.12 10.33
N GLY A 88 20.76 15.49 9.88
CA GLY A 88 20.54 16.26 8.66
C GLY A 88 20.63 15.45 7.36
N PHE A 89 20.92 14.14 7.44
CA PHE A 89 20.91 13.29 6.26
C PHE A 89 19.50 13.14 5.72
N SER A 90 19.35 13.26 4.39
CA SER A 90 18.06 13.04 3.71
C SER A 90 18.18 11.94 2.65
N PHE A 91 17.07 11.22 2.44
CA PHE A 91 16.95 10.16 1.45
C PHE A 91 15.61 10.28 0.73
N ASP A 92 15.63 10.34 -0.60
CA ASP A 92 14.44 10.38 -1.43
C ASP A 92 14.08 8.98 -1.91
N TYR A 93 13.03 8.42 -1.35
CA TYR A 93 12.49 7.13 -1.76
C TYR A 93 11.59 7.31 -2.99
N SER A 94 11.87 6.55 -4.05
CA SER A 94 11.29 6.76 -5.37
C SER A 94 11.14 5.44 -6.13
N GLY A 95 10.33 5.45 -7.20
CA GLY A 95 10.25 4.37 -8.18
C GLY A 95 11.43 4.32 -9.15
N ASN A 96 12.24 5.36 -9.21
CA ASN A 96 13.40 5.42 -10.07
C ASN A 96 14.53 4.53 -9.53
N GLU A 97 14.79 3.41 -10.22
CA GLU A 97 15.79 2.42 -9.77
C GLU A 97 17.21 2.98 -9.71
N ASN A 98 17.59 3.85 -10.65
CA ASN A 98 18.92 4.43 -10.66
C ASN A 98 19.11 5.37 -9.46
N LEU A 99 18.13 6.24 -9.20
CA LEU A 99 18.14 7.11 -8.03
C LEU A 99 18.23 6.30 -6.74
N MET A 100 17.43 5.24 -6.61
CA MET A 100 17.46 4.37 -5.43
C MET A 100 18.81 3.68 -5.26
N ARG A 101 19.41 3.15 -6.33
CA ARG A 101 20.74 2.54 -6.29
C ARG A 101 21.81 3.53 -5.85
N ASP A 102 21.85 4.69 -6.48
CA ASP A 102 22.83 5.74 -6.17
C ASP A 102 22.76 6.20 -4.72
N GLN A 103 21.55 6.40 -4.20
CA GLN A 103 21.35 6.81 -2.82
C GLN A 103 21.72 5.71 -1.82
N ILE A 104 21.37 4.46 -2.11
CA ILE A 104 21.74 3.32 -1.27
C ILE A 104 23.25 3.13 -1.27
N GLU A 105 23.92 3.24 -2.41
CA GLU A 105 25.39 3.13 -2.50
C GLU A 105 26.10 4.23 -1.71
N LYS A 106 25.59 5.46 -1.72
CA LYS A 106 26.14 6.57 -0.91
C LYS A 106 26.05 6.30 0.60
N ILE A 107 25.00 5.59 1.04
CA ILE A 107 24.85 5.21 2.45
C ILE A 107 25.69 3.97 2.77
N SER A 108 25.55 2.92 1.97
CA SER A 108 26.16 1.61 2.20
C SER A 108 26.18 0.78 0.92
N LYS A 109 27.27 0.86 0.19
CA LYS A 109 27.47 0.06 -1.04
C LYS A 109 27.30 -1.45 -0.78
N LYS A 110 27.64 -1.91 0.42
CA LYS A 110 27.50 -3.33 0.82
C LYS A 110 26.03 -3.79 0.91
N ASP A 111 25.10 -2.86 1.13
CA ASP A 111 23.68 -3.17 1.30
C ASP A 111 22.89 -3.15 -0.02
N LEU A 112 23.47 -2.68 -1.12
CA LEU A 112 22.76 -2.61 -2.41
C LEU A 112 22.27 -3.99 -2.87
N ASN A 113 23.12 -5.01 -2.81
CA ASN A 113 22.71 -6.38 -3.16
C ASN A 113 21.63 -6.93 -2.19
N GLY A 114 21.72 -6.56 -0.92
CA GLY A 114 20.70 -6.88 0.08
C GLY A 114 19.35 -6.25 -0.26
N TYR A 115 19.33 -4.97 -0.64
CA TYR A 115 18.14 -4.28 -1.11
C TYR A 115 17.49 -4.97 -2.32
N ILE A 116 18.27 -5.32 -3.34
CA ILE A 116 17.76 -6.01 -4.53
C ILE A 116 17.09 -7.34 -4.14
N LYS A 117 17.77 -8.14 -3.32
CA LYS A 117 17.21 -9.42 -2.82
C LYS A 117 15.94 -9.22 -1.96
N LEU A 118 15.88 -8.13 -1.19
CA LEU A 118 14.69 -7.79 -0.41
C LEU A 118 13.52 -7.48 -1.33
N VAL A 119 13.73 -6.67 -2.38
CA VAL A 119 12.68 -6.35 -3.37
C VAL A 119 12.18 -7.63 -4.05
N ASP A 120 13.08 -8.52 -4.47
CA ASP A 120 12.69 -9.79 -5.09
C ASP A 120 11.91 -10.70 -4.12
N PHE A 121 12.26 -10.68 -2.84
CA PHE A 121 11.54 -11.43 -1.83
C PHE A 121 10.16 -10.83 -1.56
N THR A 122 10.05 -9.50 -1.49
CA THR A 122 8.76 -8.82 -1.30
C THR A 122 7.82 -8.99 -2.49
N LYS A 123 8.38 -9.18 -3.71
CA LYS A 123 7.59 -9.60 -4.87
C LYS A 123 6.88 -10.94 -4.63
N LYS A 124 7.56 -11.93 -4.06
CA LYS A 124 6.95 -13.24 -3.75
C LYS A 124 5.82 -13.10 -2.72
N ILE A 125 6.00 -12.21 -1.73
CA ILE A 125 4.94 -11.91 -0.76
C ILE A 125 3.75 -11.23 -1.45
N PHE A 126 4.02 -10.29 -2.37
CA PHE A 126 3.00 -9.59 -3.14
C PHE A 126 2.21 -10.56 -4.03
N ASP A 127 2.90 -11.42 -4.78
CA ASP A 127 2.26 -12.39 -5.67
C ASP A 127 1.31 -13.30 -4.87
N LYS A 128 1.70 -13.74 -3.68
CA LYS A 128 0.85 -14.56 -2.82
C LYS A 128 -0.25 -13.75 -2.12
N GLY A 129 0.12 -12.66 -1.46
CA GLY A 129 -0.81 -11.92 -0.58
C GLY A 129 -1.79 -11.04 -1.35
N PHE A 130 -1.32 -10.39 -2.41
CA PHE A 130 -2.14 -9.46 -3.20
C PHE A 130 -2.74 -10.14 -4.44
N THR A 131 -1.93 -10.85 -5.24
CA THR A 131 -2.42 -11.42 -6.51
C THR A 131 -3.28 -12.66 -6.30
N GLU A 132 -2.91 -13.56 -5.39
CA GLU A 132 -3.66 -14.82 -5.19
C GLU A 132 -4.75 -14.72 -4.12
N LEU A 133 -4.55 -13.92 -3.07
CA LEU A 133 -5.38 -14.00 -1.87
C LEU A 133 -6.21 -12.75 -1.57
N SER A 134 -6.06 -11.64 -2.30
CA SER A 134 -6.72 -10.38 -1.95
C SER A 134 -8.25 -10.41 -2.05
N ASP A 135 -8.78 -11.19 -2.97
CA ASP A 135 -10.22 -11.33 -3.23
C ASP A 135 -10.81 -12.65 -2.73
N VAL A 136 -10.00 -13.48 -2.06
CA VAL A 136 -10.43 -14.78 -1.54
C VAL A 136 -10.93 -14.65 -0.12
N PRO A 137 -12.16 -15.09 0.21
CA PRO A 137 -12.68 -15.03 1.56
C PRO A 137 -12.00 -16.05 2.48
N PHE A 138 -11.49 -15.58 3.63
CA PHE A 138 -10.84 -16.41 4.66
C PHE A 138 -11.84 -16.98 5.68
N ASN A 139 -12.95 -17.53 5.20
CA ASN A 139 -14.05 -18.01 6.06
C ASN A 139 -14.01 -19.52 6.35
N LYS A 140 -13.08 -20.27 5.74
CA LYS A 140 -12.97 -21.72 5.89
C LYS A 140 -11.66 -22.10 6.59
N PRO A 141 -11.68 -22.74 7.78
CA PRO A 141 -10.47 -23.13 8.51
C PRO A 141 -9.52 -24.01 7.68
N LEU A 142 -10.07 -24.97 6.91
CA LEU A 142 -9.27 -25.84 6.07
C LEU A 142 -8.52 -25.08 4.96
N PHE A 143 -9.12 -24.03 4.41
CA PHE A 143 -8.46 -23.15 3.45
C PHE A 143 -7.28 -22.41 4.11
N MET A 144 -7.48 -21.88 5.32
CA MET A 144 -6.41 -21.23 6.11
C MET A 144 -5.25 -22.19 6.38
N MET A 145 -5.54 -23.43 6.78
CA MET A 145 -4.50 -24.45 7.03
C MET A 145 -3.69 -24.74 5.76
N ARG A 146 -4.31 -24.81 4.61
CA ARG A 146 -3.62 -25.00 3.32
C ARG A 146 -2.65 -23.88 2.95
N GLN A 147 -2.87 -22.65 3.47
CA GLN A 147 -1.97 -21.52 3.23
C GLN A 147 -0.74 -21.54 4.15
N LEU A 148 -0.75 -22.28 5.26
CA LEU A 148 0.34 -22.29 6.25
C LEU A 148 1.73 -22.56 5.65
N PRO A 149 1.95 -23.58 4.80
CA PRO A 149 3.28 -23.82 4.24
C PRO A 149 3.79 -22.62 3.43
N SER A 150 2.91 -21.98 2.63
CA SER A 150 3.23 -20.81 1.85
C SER A 150 3.58 -19.62 2.75
N LEU A 151 2.78 -19.36 3.78
CA LEU A 151 3.01 -18.27 4.74
C LEU A 151 4.33 -18.47 5.51
N LEU A 152 4.66 -19.72 5.88
CA LEU A 152 5.93 -20.03 6.53
C LEU A 152 7.13 -19.80 5.60
N SER A 153 7.03 -20.23 4.34
CA SER A 153 8.08 -19.99 3.32
C SER A 153 8.31 -18.49 3.08
N LEU A 154 7.26 -17.68 3.18
CA LEU A 154 7.30 -16.22 3.10
C LEU A 154 7.71 -15.55 4.42
N LYS A 155 8.14 -16.33 5.42
CA LYS A 155 8.62 -15.84 6.73
C LYS A 155 7.60 -14.98 7.48
N SER A 156 6.29 -15.26 7.32
CA SER A 156 5.20 -14.47 7.92
C SER A 156 5.26 -14.35 9.44
N TYR A 157 6.02 -15.24 10.09
CA TYR A 157 6.28 -15.23 11.54
C TYR A 157 7.29 -14.15 11.98
N LYS A 158 8.00 -13.51 11.03
CA LYS A 158 8.88 -12.38 11.32
C LYS A 158 8.10 -11.08 11.32
N SER A 159 8.64 -10.06 11.99
CA SER A 159 8.20 -8.67 11.77
C SER A 159 8.81 -8.11 10.48
N VAL A 160 8.22 -7.02 9.94
CA VAL A 160 8.77 -6.33 8.77
C VAL A 160 10.19 -5.87 9.03
N TYR A 161 10.46 -5.26 10.20
CA TYR A 161 11.81 -4.82 10.56
C TYR A 161 12.79 -6.00 10.62
N SER A 162 12.40 -7.12 11.20
CA SER A 162 13.22 -8.34 11.26
C SER A 162 13.48 -8.92 9.87
N LEU A 163 12.49 -8.89 8.97
CA LEU A 163 12.67 -9.30 7.59
C LEU A 163 13.70 -8.41 6.89
N VAL A 164 13.51 -7.08 6.92
CA VAL A 164 14.44 -6.12 6.30
C VAL A 164 15.85 -6.28 6.86
N SER A 165 15.99 -6.44 8.18
CA SER A 165 17.29 -6.62 8.86
C SER A 165 18.01 -7.90 8.44
N SER A 166 17.31 -8.90 7.91
CA SER A 166 17.97 -10.10 7.36
C SER A 166 18.61 -9.88 5.99
N TYR A 167 18.30 -8.77 5.31
CA TYR A 167 18.85 -8.42 4.00
C TYR A 167 19.78 -7.20 4.06
N VAL A 168 19.50 -6.22 4.92
CA VAL A 168 20.17 -4.92 4.98
C VAL A 168 20.81 -4.72 6.36
N LYS A 169 22.03 -4.17 6.40
CA LYS A 169 22.81 -3.99 7.64
C LYS A 169 22.77 -2.56 8.17
N ASN A 170 22.80 -1.57 7.28
CA ASN A 170 22.79 -0.17 7.68
C ASN A 170 21.46 0.20 8.36
N GLU A 171 21.55 0.86 9.52
CA GLU A 171 20.39 1.16 10.37
C GLU A 171 19.42 2.15 9.71
N LYS A 172 19.92 3.19 9.02
CA LYS A 172 19.06 4.15 8.31
C LYS A 172 18.26 3.45 7.21
N LEU A 173 18.93 2.57 6.43
CA LEU A 173 18.23 1.78 5.39
C LEU A 173 17.20 0.82 6.01
N ARG A 174 17.48 0.20 7.15
CA ARG A 174 16.50 -0.65 7.84
C ARG A 174 15.25 0.13 8.23
N ARG A 175 15.42 1.31 8.83
CA ARG A 175 14.29 2.18 9.23
C ARG A 175 13.45 2.57 8.04
N MET A 176 14.06 3.04 6.96
CA MET A 176 13.36 3.47 5.74
C MET A 176 12.61 2.31 5.08
N LEU A 177 13.29 1.18 4.84
CA LEU A 177 12.71 0.05 4.11
C LEU A 177 11.69 -0.75 4.94
N SER A 178 11.59 -0.51 6.25
CA SER A 178 10.61 -1.16 7.12
C SER A 178 9.41 -0.28 7.48
N MET A 179 9.31 0.92 6.96
CA MET A 179 8.29 1.91 7.36
C MET A 179 6.86 1.57 6.91
N HIS A 180 6.69 0.73 5.89
CA HIS A 180 5.40 0.47 5.23
C HIS A 180 4.24 0.09 6.17
N PRO A 181 4.42 -0.66 7.27
CA PRO A 181 3.36 -0.89 8.24
C PRO A 181 2.74 0.39 8.81
N LEU A 182 3.50 1.49 8.91
CA LEU A 182 3.00 2.77 9.41
C LEU A 182 1.86 3.31 8.55
N LEU A 183 1.86 3.04 7.24
CA LEU A 183 0.81 3.46 6.30
C LEU A 183 -0.57 2.86 6.63
N VAL A 184 -0.59 1.76 7.36
CA VAL A 184 -1.82 1.05 7.79
C VAL A 184 -1.98 1.06 9.32
N GLY A 185 -1.26 1.93 10.01
CA GLY A 185 -1.32 2.06 11.47
C GLY A 185 -0.61 0.94 12.24
N GLY A 186 0.26 0.17 11.58
CA GLY A 186 1.03 -0.91 12.20
C GLY A 186 2.41 -0.47 12.68
N ASN A 187 2.96 -1.20 13.66
CA ASN A 187 4.32 -1.00 14.14
C ASN A 187 5.29 -1.94 13.38
N PRO A 188 6.34 -1.45 12.70
CA PRO A 188 7.28 -2.27 11.94
C PRO A 188 7.95 -3.40 12.74
N PHE A 189 8.12 -3.21 14.05
CA PHE A 189 8.76 -4.20 14.93
C PHE A 189 7.85 -5.37 15.33
N THR A 190 6.54 -5.21 15.23
CA THR A 190 5.56 -6.23 15.64
C THR A 190 4.65 -6.69 14.52
N THR A 191 4.48 -5.88 13.46
CA THR A 191 3.64 -6.22 12.31
C THR A 191 4.31 -7.31 11.47
N THR A 192 3.55 -8.32 11.09
CA THR A 192 4.02 -9.45 10.27
C THR A 192 4.68 -8.99 8.97
N SER A 193 5.74 -9.69 8.57
CA SER A 193 6.51 -9.43 7.34
C SER A 193 5.70 -9.51 6.04
N ILE A 194 4.49 -10.04 6.08
CA ILE A 194 3.55 -10.02 4.94
C ILE A 194 3.30 -8.59 4.47
N TYR A 195 3.26 -7.60 5.36
CA TYR A 195 3.16 -6.19 4.99
C TYR A 195 4.36 -5.65 4.20
N GLY A 196 5.46 -6.40 4.12
CA GLY A 196 6.54 -6.12 3.19
C GLY A 196 6.11 -6.16 1.71
N LEU A 197 4.95 -6.75 1.40
CA LEU A 197 4.36 -6.70 0.06
C LEU A 197 4.17 -5.27 -0.45
N ILE A 198 3.94 -4.30 0.46
CA ILE A 198 3.72 -2.90 0.10
C ILE A 198 4.95 -2.31 -0.60
N LEU A 199 6.17 -2.69 -0.19
CA LEU A 199 7.40 -2.26 -0.85
C LEU A 199 7.40 -2.63 -2.34
N TYR A 200 6.97 -3.84 -2.69
CA TYR A 200 6.87 -4.25 -4.09
C TYR A 200 5.65 -3.65 -4.79
N LEU A 201 4.54 -3.50 -4.09
CA LEU A 201 3.32 -2.89 -4.61
C LEU A 201 3.59 -1.45 -5.09
N GLU A 202 4.26 -0.65 -4.27
CA GLU A 202 4.68 0.71 -4.62
C GLU A 202 5.62 0.71 -5.83
N LYS A 203 6.60 -0.19 -5.84
CA LYS A 203 7.51 -0.32 -6.98
C LYS A 203 6.79 -0.68 -8.28
N LYS A 204 5.75 -1.51 -8.20
CA LYS A 204 4.99 -1.99 -9.36
C LYS A 204 4.07 -0.92 -9.96
N TRP A 205 3.40 -0.15 -9.11
CA TRP A 205 2.35 0.78 -9.57
C TRP A 205 2.65 2.23 -9.27
N GLY A 206 3.66 2.51 -8.48
CA GLY A 206 3.98 3.85 -8.04
C GLY A 206 3.09 4.34 -6.91
N ILE A 207 3.37 5.56 -6.48
CA ILE A 207 2.55 6.31 -5.53
C ILE A 207 1.95 7.51 -6.24
N HIS A 208 0.68 7.75 -5.97
CA HIS A 208 -0.10 8.81 -6.59
C HIS A 208 -0.84 9.60 -5.51
N TYR A 209 -1.28 10.79 -5.89
CA TYR A 209 -2.20 11.61 -5.10
C TYR A 209 -3.38 12.06 -5.95
N SER A 210 -4.53 12.31 -5.33
CA SER A 210 -5.70 12.89 -5.98
C SER A 210 -5.76 14.40 -5.74
N MET A 211 -6.20 15.14 -6.76
CA MET A 211 -6.52 16.57 -6.66
C MET A 211 -8.03 16.79 -6.75
#